data_77ec6ee23c541e9731e5e58b33c3e105
#
_entry.id   77ec6ee23c541e9731e5e58b33c3e105
#
_cell.length_a   1.000
_cell.length_b   1.000
_cell.length_c   1.000
_cell.angle_alpha   90.00
_cell.angle_beta   90.00
_cell.angle_gamma   90.00
#
_symmetry.space_group_name_H-M   'P 1'
#
loop_
_entity.id
_entity.type
_entity.pdbx_description
1 polymer ?
#
loop_
_entity_poly.entity_id
_entity_poly.type
_entity_poly.pdbx_seq_one_letter_code
_entity_poly.pdbx_strand_id
1 'polypeptide(L)'
;MEYFDFYLLHNVYENSIQVYTDERWGIVDYFVEQKRLGRIKHLGFSCHGRTETLREFLDYCGDKMEFCQIQLNYLDWTLQAAKEKYELLTERGLGVWVMEPVRGGRLAKLSDAENSRLRELRPDETSVAWAFRFLQGLPNVKMILSGMSDMAQMVENVETFQQEKPLTAGEQATLLEIAEGMKNSIPCTACRYCCDGCPQGLDIPMLIATYNEIRFSPAINVAMRLEPV
;
A
#
# COMPACT_ATOMS: atom_id res chain seq x y z
N MET A 1 -3.60 13.86 -26.76
CA MET A 1 -4.50 13.48 -25.64
C MET A 1 -5.17 14.76 -25.18
N GLU A 2 -6.48 14.80 -25.14
CA GLU A 2 -7.22 16.03 -24.81
C GLU A 2 -7.49 16.18 -23.31
N TYR A 3 -7.63 15.05 -22.59
CA TYR A 3 -7.86 15.00 -21.15
C TYR A 3 -7.38 13.68 -20.53
N PHE A 4 -7.32 13.65 -19.20
CA PHE A 4 -7.13 12.44 -18.39
C PHE A 4 -8.43 12.09 -17.68
N ASP A 5 -8.85 10.84 -17.72
CA ASP A 5 -9.99 10.39 -16.91
C ASP A 5 -9.64 10.44 -15.42
N PHE A 6 -8.46 9.95 -15.07
CA PHE A 6 -7.94 9.98 -13.70
C PHE A 6 -6.54 10.57 -13.70
N TYR A 7 -6.27 11.45 -12.77
CA TYR A 7 -4.96 12.00 -12.51
C TYR A 7 -4.69 11.97 -11.00
N LEU A 8 -3.49 11.57 -10.60
CA LEU A 8 -3.11 11.57 -9.20
C LEU A 8 -1.81 12.36 -8.96
N LEU A 9 -1.78 13.10 -7.87
CA LEU A 9 -0.57 13.70 -7.33
C LEU A 9 0.30 12.58 -6.78
N HIS A 10 1.53 12.47 -7.28
CA HIS A 10 2.39 11.32 -7.02
C HIS A 10 3.08 11.41 -5.67
N ASN A 11 2.97 10.34 -4.89
CA ASN A 11 3.80 10.04 -3.73
C ASN A 11 3.81 11.13 -2.65
N VAL A 12 2.67 11.29 -1.97
CA VAL A 12 2.61 12.08 -0.74
C VAL A 12 3.26 11.29 0.40
N TYR A 13 4.32 11.84 0.99
CA TYR A 13 5.05 11.27 2.12
C TYR A 13 5.77 12.38 2.90
N GLU A 14 6.50 12.06 3.96
CA GLU A 14 7.07 13.00 4.92
C GLU A 14 7.93 14.12 4.29
N ASN A 15 8.67 13.79 3.20
CA ASN A 15 9.53 14.79 2.56
C ASN A 15 8.81 15.58 1.45
N SER A 16 7.80 14.98 0.80
CA SER A 16 7.09 15.62 -0.31
C SER A 16 5.92 16.50 0.14
N ILE A 17 5.34 16.21 1.31
CA ILE A 17 4.16 16.95 1.79
C ILE A 17 4.40 18.45 1.87
N GLN A 18 5.57 18.87 2.34
CA GLN A 18 5.93 20.27 2.44
C GLN A 18 5.92 20.99 1.07
N VAL A 19 6.27 20.28 -0.01
CA VAL A 19 6.23 20.83 -1.36
C VAL A 19 4.79 20.96 -1.85
N TYR A 20 3.94 19.98 -1.57
CA TYR A 20 2.52 20.00 -1.97
C TYR A 20 1.70 21.06 -1.22
N THR A 21 2.05 21.32 0.03
CA THR A 21 1.34 22.29 0.89
C THR A 21 1.94 23.70 0.83
N ASP A 22 3.05 23.90 0.14
CA ASP A 22 3.71 25.20 0.00
C ASP A 22 2.98 26.04 -1.06
N GLU A 23 2.31 27.10 -0.63
CA GLU A 23 1.56 28.02 -1.47
C GLU A 23 2.42 28.67 -2.59
N ARG A 24 3.73 28.78 -2.38
CA ARG A 24 4.64 29.34 -3.40
C ARG A 24 4.64 28.52 -4.70
N TRP A 25 4.41 27.21 -4.61
CA TRP A 25 4.34 26.32 -5.76
C TRP A 25 2.94 26.18 -6.33
N GLY A 26 1.89 26.33 -5.51
CA GLY A 26 0.49 26.25 -5.92
C GLY A 26 0.12 24.95 -6.62
N ILE A 27 0.79 23.83 -6.29
CA ILE A 27 0.65 22.56 -7.03
C ILE A 27 -0.79 22.06 -6.99
N VAL A 28 -1.39 21.99 -5.82
CA VAL A 28 -2.76 21.49 -5.64
C VAL A 28 -3.74 22.37 -6.42
N ASP A 29 -3.61 23.69 -6.28
CA ASP A 29 -4.49 24.64 -6.97
C ASP A 29 -4.36 24.58 -8.49
N TYR A 30 -3.14 24.37 -8.99
CA TYR A 30 -2.93 24.15 -10.42
C TYR A 30 -3.73 22.94 -10.94
N PHE A 31 -3.65 21.79 -10.25
CA PHE A 31 -4.36 20.59 -10.70
C PHE A 31 -5.87 20.66 -10.50
N VAL A 32 -6.34 21.36 -9.48
CA VAL A 32 -7.76 21.70 -9.30
C VAL A 32 -8.27 22.55 -10.48
N GLU A 33 -7.48 23.53 -10.92
CA GLU A 33 -7.82 24.33 -12.10
C GLU A 33 -7.81 23.48 -13.39
N GLN A 34 -6.86 22.54 -13.56
CA GLN A 34 -6.89 21.62 -14.71
C GLN A 34 -8.14 20.74 -14.71
N LYS A 35 -8.63 20.34 -13.53
CA LYS A 35 -9.89 19.63 -13.40
C LYS A 35 -11.07 20.53 -13.78
N ARG A 36 -11.12 21.77 -13.29
CA ARG A 36 -12.15 22.75 -13.65
C ARG A 36 -12.21 23.02 -15.17
N LEU A 37 -11.05 23.02 -15.84
CA LEU A 37 -10.92 23.18 -17.30
C LEU A 37 -11.27 21.91 -18.10
N GLY A 38 -11.65 20.81 -17.44
CA GLY A 38 -12.03 19.56 -18.10
C GLY A 38 -10.85 18.74 -18.63
N ARG A 39 -9.60 19.12 -18.30
CA ARG A 39 -8.40 18.36 -18.67
C ARG A 39 -8.14 17.17 -17.77
N ILE A 40 -8.73 17.16 -16.59
CA ILE A 40 -8.76 16.06 -15.62
C ILE A 40 -10.23 15.86 -15.24
N LYS A 41 -10.72 14.63 -15.31
CA LYS A 41 -12.09 14.31 -14.84
C LYS A 41 -12.09 14.03 -13.34
N HIS A 42 -11.19 13.16 -12.89
CA HIS A 42 -11.08 12.74 -11.49
C HIS A 42 -9.67 13.01 -10.98
N LEU A 43 -9.56 13.81 -9.93
CA LEU A 43 -8.29 14.16 -9.28
C LEU A 43 -8.15 13.39 -7.97
N GLY A 44 -6.99 12.78 -7.76
CA GLY A 44 -6.63 12.08 -6.56
C GLY A 44 -5.15 12.21 -6.23
N PHE A 45 -4.66 11.36 -5.37
CA PHE A 45 -3.24 11.32 -5.01
C PHE A 45 -2.81 9.90 -4.61
N SER A 46 -1.50 9.65 -4.57
CA SER A 46 -0.93 8.43 -3.95
C SER A 46 -0.18 8.79 -2.68
N CYS A 47 -0.25 7.92 -1.68
CA CYS A 47 0.39 8.14 -0.39
C CYS A 47 1.22 6.92 0.04
N HIS A 48 2.51 7.17 0.30
CA HIS A 48 3.44 6.23 0.95
C HIS A 48 3.81 6.67 2.37
N GLY A 49 3.38 7.86 2.78
CA GLY A 49 3.62 8.42 4.11
C GLY A 49 2.90 7.67 5.23
N ARG A 50 3.21 8.04 6.47
CA ARG A 50 2.52 7.55 7.65
C ARG A 50 1.08 8.07 7.71
N THR A 51 0.30 7.53 8.65
CA THR A 51 -1.11 7.95 8.82
C THR A 51 -1.22 9.43 9.19
N GLU A 52 -0.26 9.97 9.94
CA GLU A 52 -0.19 11.38 10.31
C GLU A 52 0.01 12.27 9.08
N THR A 53 0.96 11.90 8.19
CA THR A 53 1.22 12.61 6.94
C THR A 53 0.00 12.57 6.01
N LEU A 54 -0.65 11.42 5.92
CA LEU A 54 -1.90 11.29 5.18
C LEU A 54 -2.98 12.23 5.75
N ARG A 55 -3.13 12.28 7.07
CA ARG A 55 -4.11 13.15 7.75
C ARG A 55 -3.82 14.62 7.46
N GLU A 56 -2.56 15.04 7.60
CA GLU A 56 -2.14 16.41 7.31
C GLU A 56 -2.47 16.82 5.87
N PHE A 57 -2.20 15.95 4.89
CA PHE A 57 -2.54 16.22 3.49
C PHE A 57 -4.05 16.29 3.27
N LEU A 58 -4.81 15.39 3.91
CA LEU A 58 -6.27 15.41 3.84
C LEU A 58 -6.89 16.65 4.50
N ASP A 59 -6.30 17.13 5.58
CA ASP A 59 -6.74 18.37 6.24
C ASP A 59 -6.45 19.61 5.38
N TYR A 60 -5.37 19.57 4.58
CA TYR A 60 -5.01 20.65 3.66
C TYR A 60 -5.89 20.70 2.40
N CYS A 61 -6.15 19.56 1.76
CA CYS A 61 -6.82 19.54 0.46
C CYS A 61 -7.68 18.30 0.19
N GLY A 62 -8.06 17.54 1.22
CA GLY A 62 -8.84 16.32 1.03
C GLY A 62 -10.20 16.53 0.36
N ASP A 63 -10.82 17.69 0.57
CA ASP A 63 -12.07 18.11 -0.05
C ASP A 63 -11.98 18.32 -1.58
N LYS A 64 -10.76 18.48 -2.09
CA LYS A 64 -10.46 18.65 -3.53
C LYS A 64 -10.13 17.32 -4.21
N MET A 65 -9.99 16.22 -3.45
CA MET A 65 -9.58 14.90 -3.93
C MET A 65 -10.75 13.92 -3.94
N GLU A 66 -10.75 12.98 -4.89
CA GLU A 66 -11.82 11.98 -5.04
C GLU A 66 -11.36 10.57 -4.66
N PHE A 67 -10.06 10.31 -4.75
CA PHE A 67 -9.49 9.01 -4.43
C PHE A 67 -8.06 9.14 -3.91
N CYS A 68 -7.63 8.13 -3.17
CA CYS A 68 -6.25 7.98 -2.74
C CYS A 68 -5.74 6.57 -3.05
N GLN A 69 -4.56 6.49 -3.65
CA GLN A 69 -3.87 5.22 -3.87
C GLN A 69 -2.90 4.96 -2.73
N ILE A 70 -3.10 3.83 -2.05
CA ILE A 70 -2.25 3.39 -0.93
C ILE A 70 -1.76 1.95 -1.13
N GLN A 71 -0.64 1.61 -0.52
CA GLN A 71 -0.21 0.24 -0.38
C GLN A 71 -1.14 -0.48 0.60
N LEU A 72 -1.86 -1.49 0.11
CA LEU A 72 -2.86 -2.21 0.89
C LEU A 72 -2.91 -3.69 0.50
N ASN A 73 -2.64 -4.54 1.47
CA ASN A 73 -2.78 -5.98 1.40
C ASN A 73 -2.92 -6.53 2.83
N TYR A 74 -3.18 -7.80 3.00
CA TYR A 74 -3.44 -8.37 4.32
C TYR A 74 -2.20 -8.36 5.25
N LEU A 75 -0.97 -8.34 4.71
CA LEU A 75 0.25 -8.22 5.53
C LEU A 75 0.44 -6.77 5.99
N ASP A 76 0.29 -5.80 5.08
CA ASP A 76 0.44 -4.39 5.40
C ASP A 76 -0.75 -3.82 6.18
N TRP A 77 -1.86 -4.58 6.26
CA TRP A 77 -3.03 -4.23 7.06
C TRP A 77 -2.67 -3.79 8.48
N THR A 78 -1.71 -4.49 9.07
CA THR A 78 -1.14 -4.15 10.37
C THR A 78 0.31 -3.71 10.32
N LEU A 79 1.13 -4.25 9.40
CA LEU A 79 2.58 -3.96 9.32
C LEU A 79 2.88 -2.50 8.95
N GLN A 80 2.10 -1.90 8.06
CA GLN A 80 2.26 -0.50 7.62
C GLN A 80 1.05 0.37 7.96
N ALA A 81 0.27 -0.02 8.96
CA ALA A 81 -0.94 0.69 9.37
C ALA A 81 -1.93 0.94 8.20
N ALA A 82 -1.97 0.03 7.21
CA ALA A 82 -2.84 0.19 6.05
C ALA A 82 -4.32 0.18 6.46
N LYS A 83 -4.68 -0.52 7.55
CA LYS A 83 -6.01 -0.47 8.16
C LYS A 83 -6.39 0.96 8.55
N GLU A 84 -5.54 1.62 9.31
CA GLU A 84 -5.79 2.99 9.80
C GLU A 84 -5.92 3.98 8.65
N LYS A 85 -5.08 3.83 7.61
CA LYS A 85 -5.15 4.66 6.39
C LYS A 85 -6.45 4.43 5.63
N TYR A 86 -6.86 3.16 5.47
CA TYR A 86 -8.11 2.78 4.84
C TYR A 86 -9.32 3.35 5.58
N GLU A 87 -9.34 3.24 6.92
CA GLU A 87 -10.40 3.77 7.77
C GLU A 87 -10.47 5.30 7.66
N LEU A 88 -9.31 5.98 7.75
CA LEU A 88 -9.22 7.43 7.61
C LEU A 88 -9.75 7.92 6.24
N LEU A 89 -9.37 7.26 5.15
CA LEU A 89 -9.86 7.59 3.81
C LEU A 89 -11.37 7.35 3.68
N THR A 90 -11.85 6.27 4.30
CA THR A 90 -13.29 5.95 4.32
C THR A 90 -14.10 6.98 5.10
N GLU A 91 -13.63 7.40 6.27
CA GLU A 91 -14.23 8.47 7.07
C GLU A 91 -14.29 9.81 6.31
N ARG A 92 -13.27 10.08 5.48
CA ARG A 92 -13.20 11.29 4.66
C ARG A 92 -13.96 11.17 3.33
N GLY A 93 -14.57 10.01 3.04
CA GLY A 93 -15.36 9.79 1.83
C GLY A 93 -14.54 9.63 0.55
N LEU A 94 -13.22 9.37 0.65
CA LEU A 94 -12.35 9.16 -0.51
C LEU A 94 -12.31 7.69 -0.90
N GLY A 95 -12.45 7.40 -2.20
CA GLY A 95 -12.27 6.05 -2.74
C GLY A 95 -10.83 5.56 -2.59
N VAL A 96 -10.65 4.30 -2.19
CA VAL A 96 -9.32 3.70 -2.03
C VAL A 96 -8.92 2.95 -3.29
N TRP A 97 -7.76 3.31 -3.84
CA TRP A 97 -7.06 2.55 -4.86
C TRP A 97 -5.92 1.79 -4.22
N VAL A 98 -5.77 0.54 -4.62
CA VAL A 98 -4.78 -0.37 -4.02
C VAL A 98 -3.58 -0.50 -4.92
N MET A 99 -2.39 -0.23 -4.40
CA MET A 99 -1.12 -0.68 -4.96
C MET A 99 -0.53 -1.79 -4.09
N GLU A 100 0.32 -2.61 -4.66
CA GLU A 100 0.98 -3.74 -3.99
C GLU A 100 0.01 -4.77 -3.39
N PRO A 101 -1.04 -5.21 -4.11
CA PRO A 101 -2.03 -6.16 -3.57
C PRO A 101 -1.40 -7.49 -3.15
N VAL A 102 -0.33 -7.91 -3.82
CA VAL A 102 0.45 -9.12 -3.52
C VAL A 102 1.88 -8.81 -3.05
N ARG A 103 2.15 -7.55 -2.70
CA ARG A 103 3.41 -7.05 -2.13
C ARG A 103 4.64 -7.51 -2.90
N GLY A 104 4.76 -7.05 -4.15
CA GLY A 104 5.86 -7.42 -5.05
C GLY A 104 6.00 -8.92 -5.30
N GLY A 105 4.90 -9.67 -5.19
CA GLY A 105 4.89 -11.14 -5.33
C GLY A 105 5.23 -11.90 -4.05
N ARG A 106 5.50 -11.22 -2.92
CA ARG A 106 5.79 -11.89 -1.63
C ARG A 106 4.61 -12.74 -1.16
N LEU A 107 3.40 -12.23 -1.31
CA LEU A 107 2.18 -12.90 -0.88
C LEU A 107 1.73 -14.01 -1.84
N ALA A 108 2.35 -14.10 -3.02
CA ALA A 108 2.20 -15.23 -3.94
C ALA A 108 3.07 -16.43 -3.57
N LYS A 109 4.06 -16.25 -2.68
CA LYS A 109 5.06 -17.26 -2.31
C LYS A 109 5.02 -17.55 -0.81
N LEU A 110 3.93 -18.11 -0.36
CA LEU A 110 3.77 -18.57 1.02
C LEU A 110 4.55 -19.89 1.24
N SER A 111 4.89 -20.18 2.50
CA SER A 111 5.43 -21.48 2.88
C SER A 111 4.41 -22.61 2.66
N ASP A 112 4.87 -23.86 2.60
CA ASP A 112 3.99 -25.01 2.46
C ASP A 112 2.99 -25.11 3.62
N ALA A 113 3.42 -24.78 4.84
CA ALA A 113 2.56 -24.79 6.02
C ALA A 113 1.44 -23.73 5.93
N GLU A 114 1.78 -22.51 5.50
CA GLU A 114 0.81 -21.43 5.28
C GLU A 114 -0.17 -21.78 4.15
N ASN A 115 0.34 -22.27 3.03
CA ASN A 115 -0.49 -22.73 1.91
C ASN A 115 -1.42 -23.87 2.30
N SER A 116 -0.97 -24.83 3.13
CA SER A 116 -1.81 -25.93 3.60
C SER A 116 -2.99 -25.40 4.43
N ARG A 117 -2.75 -24.46 5.34
CA ARG A 117 -3.83 -23.82 6.12
C ARG A 117 -4.89 -23.15 5.23
N LEU A 118 -4.45 -22.47 4.17
CA LEU A 118 -5.38 -21.81 3.25
C LEU A 118 -6.19 -22.83 2.42
N ARG A 119 -5.54 -23.91 1.96
CA ARG A 119 -6.20 -24.99 1.20
C ARG A 119 -7.21 -25.79 2.00
N GLU A 120 -7.03 -25.91 3.31
CA GLU A 120 -8.04 -26.54 4.19
C GLU A 120 -9.38 -25.77 4.16
N LEU A 121 -9.34 -24.45 3.96
CA LEU A 121 -10.54 -23.61 3.91
C LEU A 121 -11.07 -23.44 2.47
N ARG A 122 -10.17 -23.25 1.49
CA ARG A 122 -10.49 -23.06 0.07
C ARG A 122 -9.52 -23.86 -0.80
N PRO A 123 -9.79 -25.16 -1.07
CA PRO A 123 -8.86 -26.05 -1.74
C PRO A 123 -8.42 -25.60 -3.14
N ASP A 124 -9.32 -24.93 -3.85
CA ASP A 124 -9.14 -24.53 -5.25
C ASP A 124 -8.58 -23.11 -5.41
N GLU A 125 -8.36 -22.36 -4.32
CA GLU A 125 -7.87 -21.00 -4.40
C GLU A 125 -6.37 -20.91 -4.06
N THR A 126 -5.65 -20.13 -4.86
CA THR A 126 -4.22 -19.86 -4.68
C THR A 126 -4.00 -18.80 -3.60
N SER A 127 -2.74 -18.68 -3.12
CA SER A 127 -2.37 -17.57 -2.23
C SER A 127 -2.61 -16.18 -2.83
N VAL A 128 -2.49 -16.05 -4.15
CA VAL A 128 -2.80 -14.81 -4.87
C VAL A 128 -4.30 -14.52 -4.82
N ALA A 129 -5.12 -15.52 -5.09
CA ALA A 129 -6.57 -15.39 -4.97
C ALA A 129 -6.97 -14.96 -3.54
N TRP A 130 -6.39 -15.54 -2.50
CA TRP A 130 -6.63 -15.14 -1.12
C TRP A 130 -6.31 -13.67 -0.86
N ALA A 131 -5.20 -13.15 -1.41
CA ALA A 131 -4.86 -11.73 -1.27
C ALA A 131 -5.92 -10.83 -1.91
N PHE A 132 -6.43 -11.18 -3.09
CA PHE A 132 -7.49 -10.43 -3.75
C PHE A 132 -8.86 -10.58 -3.05
N ARG A 133 -9.18 -11.78 -2.53
CA ARG A 133 -10.41 -12.00 -1.74
C ARG A 133 -10.46 -11.14 -0.48
N PHE A 134 -9.32 -10.94 0.16
CA PHE A 134 -9.19 -9.98 1.26
C PHE A 134 -9.62 -8.57 0.84
N LEU A 135 -9.12 -8.10 -0.30
CA LEU A 135 -9.43 -6.77 -0.82
C LEU A 135 -10.90 -6.66 -1.29
N GLN A 136 -11.48 -7.71 -1.83
CA GLN A 136 -12.90 -7.76 -2.18
C GLN A 136 -13.82 -7.58 -0.96
N GLY A 137 -13.34 -7.93 0.23
CA GLY A 137 -14.05 -7.72 1.50
C GLY A 137 -14.01 -6.28 2.02
N LEU A 138 -13.35 -5.35 1.33
CA LEU A 138 -13.20 -3.95 1.73
C LEU A 138 -14.06 -3.02 0.84
N PRO A 139 -15.25 -2.61 1.27
CA PRO A 139 -16.25 -1.94 0.41
C PRO A 139 -15.76 -0.61 -0.22
N ASN A 140 -14.80 0.06 0.43
CA ASN A 140 -14.25 1.31 -0.08
C ASN A 140 -13.06 1.12 -1.03
N VAL A 141 -12.61 -0.10 -1.28
CA VAL A 141 -11.66 -0.39 -2.37
C VAL A 141 -12.39 -0.25 -3.70
N LYS A 142 -11.96 0.69 -4.54
CA LYS A 142 -12.59 1.01 -5.82
C LYS A 142 -11.77 0.52 -7.01
N MET A 143 -10.45 0.38 -6.84
CA MET A 143 -9.55 -0.10 -7.88
C MET A 143 -8.38 -0.85 -7.24
N ILE A 144 -7.94 -1.90 -7.91
CA ILE A 144 -6.77 -2.69 -7.51
C ILE A 144 -5.81 -2.74 -8.70
N LEU A 145 -4.59 -2.25 -8.47
CA LEU A 145 -3.53 -2.25 -9.47
C LEU A 145 -2.62 -3.46 -9.24
N SER A 146 -2.56 -4.34 -10.20
CA SER A 146 -1.70 -5.53 -10.15
C SER A 146 -0.63 -5.47 -11.22
N GLY A 147 0.64 -5.68 -10.84
CA GLY A 147 1.79 -5.74 -11.73
C GLY A 147 1.99 -7.15 -12.28
N MET A 148 1.23 -7.52 -13.29
CA MET A 148 1.34 -8.82 -13.95
C MET A 148 2.47 -8.81 -14.99
N SER A 149 3.38 -9.76 -14.91
CA SER A 149 4.57 -9.85 -15.78
C SER A 149 4.47 -10.95 -16.83
N ASP A 150 3.51 -11.84 -16.70
CA ASP A 150 3.26 -12.93 -17.64
C ASP A 150 1.77 -13.24 -17.81
N MET A 151 1.44 -14.04 -18.81
CA MET A 151 0.06 -14.35 -19.18
C MET A 151 -0.63 -15.21 -18.10
N ALA A 152 0.10 -16.08 -17.41
CA ALA A 152 -0.49 -16.94 -16.37
C ALA A 152 -1.00 -16.10 -15.19
N GLN A 153 -0.23 -15.10 -14.75
CA GLN A 153 -0.66 -14.16 -13.72
C GLN A 153 -1.88 -13.34 -14.15
N MET A 154 -1.95 -12.95 -15.43
CA MET A 154 -3.12 -12.22 -15.95
C MET A 154 -4.36 -13.10 -15.94
N VAL A 155 -4.27 -14.34 -16.42
CA VAL A 155 -5.38 -15.27 -16.45
C VAL A 155 -5.88 -15.56 -15.04
N GLU A 156 -4.98 -15.88 -14.10
CA GLU A 156 -5.32 -16.15 -12.70
C GLU A 156 -6.04 -14.96 -12.05
N ASN A 157 -5.54 -13.74 -12.26
CA ASN A 157 -6.15 -12.55 -11.70
C ASN A 157 -7.54 -12.31 -12.31
N VAL A 158 -7.70 -12.45 -13.62
CA VAL A 158 -8.99 -12.28 -14.30
C VAL A 158 -9.99 -13.32 -13.79
N GLU A 159 -9.61 -14.60 -13.70
CA GLU A 159 -10.45 -15.67 -13.15
C GLU A 159 -10.88 -15.38 -11.71
N THR A 160 -9.95 -14.89 -10.88
CA THR A 160 -10.24 -14.49 -9.50
C THR A 160 -11.32 -13.39 -9.46
N PHE A 161 -11.24 -12.40 -10.34
CA PHE A 161 -12.20 -11.29 -10.35
C PHE A 161 -13.49 -11.56 -11.14
N GLN A 162 -13.59 -12.65 -11.90
CA GLN A 162 -14.86 -13.07 -12.50
C GLN A 162 -15.93 -13.41 -11.47
N GLN A 163 -15.51 -13.73 -10.25
CA GLN A 163 -16.41 -14.05 -9.15
C GLN A 163 -16.04 -13.20 -7.92
N GLU A 164 -17.01 -12.48 -7.42
CA GLU A 164 -16.88 -11.79 -6.15
C GLU A 164 -17.11 -12.81 -5.01
N LYS A 165 -16.02 -13.15 -4.30
CA LYS A 165 -16.03 -14.12 -3.21
C LYS A 165 -15.20 -13.60 -2.03
N PRO A 166 -15.62 -12.52 -1.35
CA PRO A 166 -14.87 -11.98 -0.22
C PRO A 166 -14.69 -13.05 0.86
N LEU A 167 -13.67 -12.87 1.68
CA LEU A 167 -13.39 -13.76 2.80
C LEU A 167 -14.48 -13.62 3.87
N THR A 168 -14.87 -14.74 4.46
CA THR A 168 -15.65 -14.76 5.70
C THR A 168 -14.78 -14.24 6.84
N ALA A 169 -15.41 -13.86 7.96
CA ALA A 169 -14.68 -13.39 9.14
C ALA A 169 -13.67 -14.43 9.67
N GLY A 170 -14.00 -15.72 9.62
CA GLY A 170 -13.09 -16.79 10.04
C GLY A 170 -11.89 -16.95 9.08
N GLU A 171 -12.12 -16.91 7.78
CA GLU A 171 -11.07 -16.95 6.77
C GLU A 171 -10.14 -15.73 6.87
N GLN A 172 -10.71 -14.54 7.09
CA GLN A 172 -9.94 -13.32 7.29
C GLN A 172 -9.09 -13.41 8.56
N ALA A 173 -9.62 -13.95 9.66
CA ALA A 173 -8.86 -14.16 10.88
C ALA A 173 -7.66 -15.10 10.65
N THR A 174 -7.87 -16.25 9.97
CA THR A 174 -6.79 -17.16 9.61
C THR A 174 -5.72 -16.48 8.74
N LEU A 175 -6.13 -15.68 7.76
CA LEU A 175 -5.19 -14.94 6.90
C LEU A 175 -4.37 -13.91 7.66
N LEU A 176 -4.99 -13.20 8.62
CA LEU A 176 -4.30 -12.24 9.47
C LEU A 176 -3.36 -12.90 10.48
N GLU A 177 -3.69 -14.11 10.99
CA GLU A 177 -2.75 -14.90 11.80
C GLU A 177 -1.52 -15.29 11.00
N ILE A 178 -1.67 -15.71 9.75
CA ILE A 178 -0.56 -15.98 8.83
C ILE A 178 0.28 -14.72 8.65
N ALA A 179 -0.35 -13.58 8.41
CA ALA A 179 0.33 -12.29 8.30
C ALA A 179 1.15 -11.94 9.56
N GLU A 180 0.60 -12.16 10.75
CA GLU A 180 1.34 -11.94 12.00
C GLU A 180 2.58 -12.85 12.12
N GLY A 181 2.46 -14.11 11.72
CA GLY A 181 3.60 -15.04 11.66
C GLY A 181 4.72 -14.58 10.71
N MET A 182 4.37 -13.87 9.63
CA MET A 182 5.34 -13.30 8.69
C MET A 182 6.12 -12.12 9.26
N LYS A 183 5.59 -11.45 10.30
CA LYS A 183 6.22 -10.26 10.88
C LYS A 183 7.41 -10.56 11.79
N ASN A 184 7.91 -11.79 11.86
CA ASN A 184 9.11 -12.17 12.62
C ASN A 184 10.34 -11.35 12.18
N SER A 185 10.29 -10.07 12.46
CA SER A 185 11.27 -9.05 12.18
C SER A 185 12.11 -8.78 13.43
N ILE A 186 13.31 -8.24 13.25
CA ILE A 186 14.08 -7.73 14.38
C ILE A 186 13.29 -6.56 14.99
N PRO A 187 12.88 -6.66 16.27
CA PRO A 187 12.10 -5.60 16.89
C PRO A 187 12.96 -4.33 17.03
N CYS A 188 12.46 -3.21 16.48
CA CYS A 188 13.10 -1.90 16.61
C CYS A 188 12.03 -0.84 16.80
N THR A 189 12.15 -0.07 17.89
CA THR A 189 11.24 1.03 18.22
C THR A 189 11.66 2.38 17.60
N ALA A 190 12.75 2.38 16.81
CA ALA A 190 13.36 3.58 16.24
C ALA A 190 13.72 4.67 17.28
N CYS A 191 14.02 4.28 18.53
CA CYS A 191 14.39 5.20 19.60
C CYS A 191 15.77 5.89 19.39
N ARG A 192 16.57 5.40 18.41
CA ARG A 192 17.85 5.96 17.95
C ARG A 192 19.02 5.94 18.95
N TYR A 193 18.86 5.44 20.18
CA TYR A 193 19.95 5.34 21.15
C TYR A 193 21.19 4.57 20.62
N CYS A 194 20.96 3.62 19.73
CA CYS A 194 22.05 2.87 19.08
C CYS A 194 22.81 3.72 18.03
N CYS A 195 22.23 4.81 17.51
CA CYS A 195 22.89 5.72 16.57
C CYS A 195 23.90 6.60 17.30
N ASP A 196 23.53 7.14 18.47
CA ASP A 196 24.36 8.06 19.25
C ASP A 196 25.66 7.39 19.72
N GLY A 197 25.63 6.07 19.97
CA GLY A 197 26.79 5.28 20.35
C GLY A 197 27.50 4.58 19.19
N CYS A 198 27.05 4.74 17.95
CA CYS A 198 27.62 4.04 16.81
C CYS A 198 28.95 4.69 16.36
N PRO A 199 30.10 3.99 16.45
CA PRO A 199 31.39 4.55 16.04
C PRO A 199 31.50 4.78 14.53
N GLN A 200 30.59 4.18 13.74
CA GLN A 200 30.52 4.32 12.28
C GLN A 200 29.46 5.33 11.82
N GLY A 201 28.74 5.97 12.75
CA GLY A 201 27.69 6.94 12.43
C GLY A 201 26.49 6.36 11.65
N LEU A 202 26.22 5.05 11.78
CA LEU A 202 25.18 4.38 11.02
C LEU A 202 23.77 4.72 11.56
N ASP A 203 22.81 4.91 10.67
CA ASP A 203 21.39 4.91 11.02
C ASP A 203 20.89 3.47 11.24
N ILE A 204 21.15 2.94 12.44
CA ILE A 204 20.83 1.54 12.79
C ILE A 204 19.33 1.25 12.69
N PRO A 205 18.40 2.11 13.13
CA PRO A 205 16.97 1.90 12.92
C PRO A 205 16.59 1.77 11.45
N MET A 206 17.17 2.59 10.58
CA MET A 206 16.94 2.52 9.13
C MET A 206 17.47 1.19 8.58
N LEU A 207 18.67 0.76 8.99
CA LEU A 207 19.26 -0.51 8.56
C LEU A 207 18.44 -1.71 9.02
N ILE A 208 17.94 -1.70 10.26
CA ILE A 208 17.05 -2.76 10.77
C ILE A 208 15.72 -2.76 10.00
N ALA A 209 15.13 -1.60 9.76
CA ALA A 209 13.91 -1.50 8.97
C ALA A 209 14.12 -2.02 7.55
N THR A 210 15.23 -1.65 6.90
CA THR A 210 15.63 -2.14 5.58
C THR A 210 15.87 -3.66 5.59
N TYR A 211 16.58 -4.19 6.60
CA TYR A 211 16.79 -5.63 6.75
C TYR A 211 15.46 -6.39 6.92
N ASN A 212 14.58 -5.89 7.76
CA ASN A 212 13.26 -6.47 7.93
C ASN A 212 12.48 -6.47 6.62
N GLU A 213 12.57 -5.39 5.85
CA GLU A 213 11.90 -5.26 4.57
C GLU A 213 12.51 -6.17 3.48
N ILE A 214 13.83 -6.40 3.49
CA ILE A 214 14.51 -7.38 2.61
C ILE A 214 13.88 -8.77 2.76
N ARG A 215 13.50 -9.15 3.96
CA ARG A 215 12.83 -10.44 4.21
C ARG A 215 11.45 -10.54 3.58
N PHE A 216 10.85 -9.40 3.22
CA PHE A 216 9.50 -9.28 2.69
C PHE A 216 9.43 -8.73 1.25
N SER A 217 10.53 -8.22 0.71
CA SER A 217 10.57 -7.59 -0.62
C SER A 217 11.64 -8.21 -1.52
N PRO A 218 11.45 -8.20 -2.85
CA PRO A 218 12.52 -8.54 -3.79
C PRO A 218 13.73 -7.60 -3.60
N ALA A 219 14.93 -8.15 -3.79
CA ALA A 219 16.20 -7.45 -3.55
C ALA A 219 16.35 -6.10 -4.30
N ILE A 220 15.65 -5.92 -5.42
CA ILE A 220 15.73 -4.70 -6.22
C ILE A 220 15.15 -3.48 -5.49
N ASN A 221 14.12 -3.66 -4.68
CA ASN A 221 13.51 -2.56 -3.92
C ASN A 221 14.39 -2.09 -2.76
N VAL A 222 15.32 -2.93 -2.34
CA VAL A 222 16.27 -2.63 -1.28
C VAL A 222 17.42 -1.79 -1.80
N ALA A 223 17.91 -2.07 -3.01
CA ALA A 223 18.98 -1.32 -3.63
C ALA A 223 18.62 0.16 -3.78
N MET A 224 17.37 0.47 -4.17
CA MET A 224 16.90 1.85 -4.33
C MET A 224 16.85 2.66 -3.02
N ARG A 225 16.78 1.99 -1.85
CA ARG A 225 16.78 2.65 -0.54
C ARG A 225 18.15 2.84 0.07
N LEU A 226 19.15 2.10 -0.43
CA LEU A 226 20.53 2.16 0.01
C LEU A 226 21.40 3.08 -0.85
N GLU A 227 20.86 3.62 -1.95
CA GLU A 227 21.57 4.65 -2.71
C GLU A 227 21.69 5.92 -1.86
N PRO A 228 22.91 6.47 -1.71
CA PRO A 228 23.11 7.71 -0.99
C PRO A 228 22.37 8.84 -1.72
N VAL A 229 21.54 9.57 -0.99
CA VAL A 229 20.90 10.81 -1.42
C VAL A 229 21.96 11.91 -1.52
#